data_1aad5b52b0f22c1524e28d624287e9d8
#
_entry.id   1aad5b52b0f22c1524e28d624287e9d8
#
_cell.length_a   1.000
_cell.length_b   1.000
_cell.length_c   1.000
_cell.angle_alpha   90.00
_cell.angle_beta   90.00
_cell.angle_gamma   90.00
#
_symmetry.space_group_name_H-M   'P 1'
#
loop_
_entity.id
_entity.type
_entity.pdbx_description
1 polymer ?
#
loop_
_entity_poly.entity_id
_entity_poly.type
_entity_poly.pdbx_seq_one_letter_code
_entity_poly.pdbx_strand_id
1 'polypeptide(L)'
;MLYKGDTLYLDWLEDGIAELVFDAPGSVNKLDTATVASLGHALDVLEKQPNLKGLLLRSNKAAFIVGADITEFLSLFLVPEEQLSQWLHFANSVFNRLEDLPVPTLSAVNGYALGGGCECVLATDYRLATPDLRIGLPETKLGIMPGFGGSVRMPRMLGADSALEIIAAGKDVGAEQALKIGLVDGVVKQDKLLDGAIAVLRQAINGDLDWKAKRQPDRKST
;
A
#
# COMPACT_ATOMS: atom_id res chain seq x y z
N MET A 1 -9.96 -8.13 -18.29
CA MET A 1 -10.26 -7.45 -17.02
C MET A 1 -10.82 -8.46 -16.05
N LEU A 2 -10.16 -8.65 -14.90
CA LEU A 2 -10.54 -9.64 -13.89
C LEU A 2 -11.61 -9.09 -12.94
N TYR A 3 -11.48 -7.83 -12.54
CA TYR A 3 -12.42 -7.14 -11.67
C TYR A 3 -12.48 -5.66 -12.03
N LYS A 4 -13.63 -5.04 -11.91
CA LYS A 4 -13.82 -3.60 -12.04
C LYS A 4 -14.80 -3.11 -10.97
N GLY A 5 -14.29 -2.32 -10.04
CA GLY A 5 -15.07 -1.54 -9.08
C GLY A 5 -15.14 -0.06 -9.49
N ASP A 6 -15.74 0.75 -8.63
CA ASP A 6 -15.90 2.19 -8.87
C ASP A 6 -14.59 2.97 -8.63
N THR A 7 -13.69 2.45 -7.78
CA THR A 7 -12.48 3.16 -7.33
C THR A 7 -11.18 2.51 -7.76
N LEU A 8 -11.24 1.25 -8.22
CA LEU A 8 -10.08 0.49 -8.69
C LEU A 8 -10.52 -0.63 -9.63
N TYR A 9 -9.55 -1.14 -10.38
CA TYR A 9 -9.74 -2.34 -11.17
C TYR A 9 -8.55 -3.29 -11.05
N LEU A 10 -8.78 -4.57 -11.40
CA LEU A 10 -7.79 -5.63 -11.47
C LEU A 10 -7.76 -6.21 -12.87
N ASP A 11 -6.58 -6.33 -13.47
CA ASP A 11 -6.42 -6.96 -14.77
C ASP A 11 -5.07 -7.69 -14.88
N TRP A 12 -4.92 -8.49 -15.91
CA TRP A 12 -3.61 -9.01 -16.26
C TRP A 12 -2.78 -7.91 -16.96
N LEU A 13 -1.58 -7.70 -16.46
CA LEU A 13 -0.60 -6.80 -17.09
C LEU A 13 0.26 -7.56 -18.09
N GLU A 14 0.70 -8.76 -17.71
CA GLU A 14 1.43 -9.71 -18.55
C GLU A 14 1.27 -11.14 -18.00
N ASP A 15 1.95 -12.15 -18.58
CA ASP A 15 1.81 -13.56 -18.18
C ASP A 15 2.13 -13.79 -16.68
N GLY A 16 1.09 -14.02 -15.91
CA GLY A 16 1.14 -14.29 -14.49
C GLY A 16 1.32 -13.06 -13.58
N ILE A 17 1.50 -11.86 -14.12
CA ILE A 17 1.52 -10.62 -13.34
C ILE A 17 0.18 -9.91 -13.50
N ALA A 18 -0.53 -9.77 -12.39
CA ALA A 18 -1.72 -8.94 -12.30
C ALA A 18 -1.38 -7.51 -11.89
N GLU A 19 -2.14 -6.54 -12.37
CA GLU A 19 -2.10 -5.16 -11.88
C GLU A 19 -3.40 -4.81 -11.16
N LEU A 20 -3.28 -4.20 -9.99
CA LEU A 20 -4.36 -3.55 -9.26
C LEU A 20 -4.15 -2.05 -9.39
N VAL A 21 -5.11 -1.38 -10.02
CA VAL A 21 -4.97 0.03 -10.39
C VAL A 21 -6.01 0.86 -9.66
N PHE A 22 -5.54 1.77 -8.82
CA PHE A 22 -6.39 2.76 -8.17
C PHE A 22 -6.77 3.84 -9.18
N ASP A 23 -8.06 4.01 -9.43
CA ASP A 23 -8.61 4.94 -10.42
C ASP A 23 -9.99 5.45 -9.99
N ALA A 24 -10.07 5.98 -8.78
CA ALA A 24 -11.30 6.53 -8.22
C ALA A 24 -11.82 7.73 -9.05
N PRO A 25 -13.11 8.00 -9.04
CA PRO A 25 -13.65 9.24 -9.62
C PRO A 25 -12.96 10.48 -9.05
N GLY A 26 -12.76 11.51 -9.88
CA GLY A 26 -12.10 12.75 -9.47
C GLY A 26 -10.59 12.76 -9.69
N SER A 27 -9.90 13.72 -9.05
CA SER A 27 -8.48 14.01 -9.31
C SER A 27 -7.50 13.18 -8.49
N VAL A 28 -7.93 12.58 -7.39
CA VAL A 28 -7.09 11.83 -6.46
C VAL A 28 -7.76 10.53 -6.02
N ASN A 29 -6.95 9.54 -5.66
CA ASN A 29 -7.41 8.35 -4.95
C ASN A 29 -7.43 8.62 -3.44
N LYS A 30 -8.48 8.16 -2.78
CA LYS A 30 -8.63 8.15 -1.33
C LYS A 30 -8.85 6.72 -0.86
N LEU A 31 -8.51 6.45 0.37
CA LEU A 31 -8.83 5.18 1.02
C LEU A 31 -10.08 5.35 1.88
N ASP A 32 -11.23 5.38 1.22
CA ASP A 32 -12.55 5.40 1.81
C ASP A 32 -13.11 3.98 1.96
N THR A 33 -14.30 3.85 2.58
CA THR A 33 -14.95 2.54 2.78
C THR A 33 -15.23 1.82 1.46
N ALA A 34 -15.58 2.55 0.40
CA ALA A 34 -15.82 1.99 -0.92
C ALA A 34 -14.54 1.42 -1.54
N THR A 35 -13.41 2.14 -1.39
CA THR A 35 -12.11 1.69 -1.91
C THR A 35 -11.60 0.46 -1.15
N VAL A 36 -11.74 0.42 0.19
CA VAL A 36 -11.37 -0.75 1.00
C VAL A 36 -12.23 -1.96 0.63
N ALA A 37 -13.53 -1.79 0.46
CA ALA A 37 -14.43 -2.87 0.03
C ALA A 37 -14.08 -3.36 -1.38
N SER A 38 -13.82 -2.44 -2.31
CA SER A 38 -13.41 -2.75 -3.69
C SER A 38 -12.07 -3.51 -3.73
N LEU A 39 -11.12 -3.14 -2.86
CA LEU A 39 -9.86 -3.87 -2.70
C LEU A 39 -10.11 -5.30 -2.19
N GLY A 40 -10.99 -5.48 -1.20
CA GLY A 40 -11.39 -6.79 -0.70
C GLY A 40 -11.97 -7.67 -1.81
N HIS A 41 -12.91 -7.14 -2.62
CA HIS A 41 -13.48 -7.86 -3.77
C HIS A 41 -12.43 -8.19 -4.85
N ALA A 42 -11.50 -7.28 -5.12
CA ALA A 42 -10.40 -7.54 -6.06
C ALA A 42 -9.52 -8.70 -5.57
N LEU A 43 -9.22 -8.76 -4.27
CA LEU A 43 -8.49 -9.88 -3.66
C LEU A 43 -9.28 -11.19 -3.73
N ASP A 44 -10.61 -11.18 -3.54
CA ASP A 44 -11.47 -12.38 -3.70
C ASP A 44 -11.35 -13.00 -5.10
N VAL A 45 -11.18 -12.15 -6.11
CA VAL A 45 -10.98 -12.58 -7.50
C VAL A 45 -9.55 -13.04 -7.73
N LEU A 46 -8.57 -12.29 -7.21
CA LEU A 46 -7.14 -12.54 -7.40
C LEU A 46 -6.69 -13.87 -6.79
N GLU A 47 -7.12 -14.16 -5.56
CA GLU A 47 -6.79 -15.38 -4.83
C GLU A 47 -7.27 -16.67 -5.53
N LYS A 48 -8.23 -16.55 -6.43
CA LYS A 48 -8.77 -17.66 -7.25
C LYS A 48 -8.02 -17.87 -8.57
N GLN A 49 -7.01 -17.03 -8.87
CA GLN A 49 -6.28 -17.11 -10.14
C GLN A 49 -5.14 -18.15 -10.04
N PRO A 50 -5.25 -19.33 -10.71
CA PRO A 50 -4.24 -20.38 -10.59
C PRO A 50 -2.90 -20.02 -11.24
N ASN A 51 -2.90 -19.05 -12.16
CA ASN A 51 -1.71 -18.62 -12.90
C ASN A 51 -1.06 -17.38 -12.32
N LEU A 52 -1.51 -16.91 -11.15
CA LEU A 52 -0.94 -15.72 -10.51
C LEU A 52 0.50 -16.00 -10.07
N LYS A 53 1.43 -15.14 -10.50
CA LYS A 53 2.86 -15.20 -10.16
C LYS A 53 3.34 -13.95 -9.43
N GLY A 54 2.64 -12.81 -9.58
CA GLY A 54 2.96 -11.55 -8.93
C GLY A 54 1.85 -10.51 -9.04
N LEU A 55 1.87 -9.52 -8.15
CA LEU A 55 0.90 -8.43 -8.13
C LEU A 55 1.61 -7.07 -8.12
N LEU A 56 1.22 -6.21 -9.05
CA LEU A 56 1.61 -4.80 -9.10
C LEU A 56 0.45 -3.92 -8.62
N LEU A 57 0.69 -3.04 -7.65
CA LEU A 57 -0.21 -1.97 -7.25
C LEU A 57 0.27 -0.67 -7.87
N ARG A 58 -0.62 0.07 -8.52
CA ARG A 58 -0.32 1.40 -9.09
C ARG A 58 -1.53 2.32 -9.11
N SER A 59 -1.32 3.58 -9.42
CA SER A 59 -2.35 4.60 -9.58
C SER A 59 -2.39 5.11 -11.02
N ASN A 60 -3.60 5.40 -11.52
CA ASN A 60 -3.83 6.15 -12.76
C ASN A 60 -3.88 7.69 -12.53
N LYS A 61 -3.66 8.15 -11.29
CA LYS A 61 -3.68 9.59 -10.94
C LYS A 61 -2.26 10.14 -10.77
N ALA A 62 -2.14 11.45 -10.62
CA ALA A 62 -0.86 12.11 -10.33
C ALA A 62 -0.30 11.75 -8.94
N ALA A 63 -1.13 11.23 -8.04
CA ALA A 63 -0.73 10.71 -6.74
C ALA A 63 -1.19 9.25 -6.57
N PHE A 64 -0.47 8.48 -5.75
CA PHE A 64 -0.83 7.10 -5.45
C PHE A 64 -2.14 7.05 -4.65
N ILE A 65 -2.12 7.43 -3.38
CA ILE A 65 -3.30 7.58 -2.52
C ILE A 65 -2.99 8.68 -1.51
N VAL A 66 -3.83 9.71 -1.44
CA VAL A 66 -3.57 10.91 -0.61
C VAL A 66 -4.01 10.74 0.86
N GLY A 67 -4.49 9.59 1.25
CA GLY A 67 -4.98 9.28 2.59
C GLY A 67 -6.45 8.87 2.59
N ALA A 68 -7.03 8.80 3.79
CA ALA A 68 -8.44 8.51 3.97
C ALA A 68 -9.33 9.71 3.66
N ASP A 69 -10.63 9.46 3.44
CA ASP A 69 -11.60 10.55 3.34
C ASP A 69 -11.95 11.05 4.75
N ILE A 70 -11.44 12.24 5.11
CA ILE A 70 -11.68 12.85 6.44
C ILE A 70 -13.19 13.06 6.71
N THR A 71 -13.98 13.31 5.66
CA THR A 71 -15.44 13.52 5.82
C THR A 71 -16.16 12.23 6.21
N GLU A 72 -15.70 11.08 5.73
CA GLU A 72 -16.19 9.77 6.15
C GLU A 72 -15.82 9.43 7.59
N PHE A 73 -14.61 9.79 8.04
CA PHE A 73 -14.18 9.56 9.41
C PHE A 73 -15.08 10.22 10.44
N LEU A 74 -15.53 11.45 10.18
CA LEU A 74 -16.45 12.13 11.10
C LEU A 74 -17.75 11.34 11.28
N SER A 75 -18.25 10.71 10.23
CA SER A 75 -19.44 9.85 10.30
C SER A 75 -19.17 8.54 11.04
N LEU A 76 -17.99 7.95 10.86
CA LEU A 76 -17.58 6.71 11.53
C LEU A 76 -17.41 6.89 13.05
N PHE A 77 -17.02 8.08 13.53
CA PHE A 77 -16.94 8.36 14.97
C PHE A 77 -18.31 8.50 15.64
N LEU A 78 -19.38 8.62 14.87
CA LEU A 78 -20.75 8.73 15.38
C LEU A 78 -21.49 7.38 15.43
N VAL A 79 -20.93 6.31 14.83
CA VAL A 79 -21.51 4.98 14.88
C VAL A 79 -21.22 4.28 16.22
N PRO A 80 -22.02 3.29 16.65
CA PRO A 80 -21.69 2.47 17.80
C PRO A 80 -20.31 1.83 17.70
N GLU A 81 -19.61 1.72 18.84
CA GLU A 81 -18.26 1.15 18.93
C GLU A 81 -18.13 -0.21 18.23
N GLU A 82 -19.16 -1.06 18.37
CA GLU A 82 -19.18 -2.37 17.71
C GLU A 82 -19.10 -2.26 16.19
N GLN A 83 -19.81 -1.33 15.57
CA GLN A 83 -19.79 -1.12 14.11
C GLN A 83 -18.43 -0.57 13.66
N LEU A 84 -17.86 0.36 14.40
CA LEU A 84 -16.52 0.89 14.12
C LEU A 84 -15.47 -0.22 14.23
N SER A 85 -15.55 -1.05 15.28
CA SER A 85 -14.67 -2.19 15.48
C SER A 85 -14.77 -3.21 14.34
N GLN A 86 -15.98 -3.57 13.92
CA GLN A 86 -16.20 -4.47 12.80
C GLN A 86 -15.61 -3.93 11.50
N TRP A 87 -15.79 -2.64 11.23
CA TRP A 87 -15.22 -2.01 10.04
C TRP A 87 -13.69 -1.99 10.08
N LEU A 88 -13.07 -1.66 11.21
CA LEU A 88 -11.61 -1.69 11.37
C LEU A 88 -11.05 -3.11 11.21
N HIS A 89 -11.73 -4.12 11.76
CA HIS A 89 -11.34 -5.52 11.57
C HIS A 89 -11.42 -5.93 10.10
N PHE A 90 -12.50 -5.55 9.42
CA PHE A 90 -12.63 -5.81 7.98
C PHE A 90 -11.50 -5.14 7.19
N ALA A 91 -11.26 -3.84 7.39
CA ALA A 91 -10.21 -3.11 6.69
C ALA A 91 -8.83 -3.73 6.94
N ASN A 92 -8.49 -4.02 8.20
CA ASN A 92 -7.23 -4.69 8.53
C ASN A 92 -7.12 -6.08 7.89
N SER A 93 -8.22 -6.84 7.82
CA SER A 93 -8.23 -8.15 7.15
C SER A 93 -7.90 -8.04 5.67
N VAL A 94 -8.38 -6.99 4.98
CA VAL A 94 -8.06 -6.74 3.56
C VAL A 94 -6.56 -6.46 3.37
N PHE A 95 -5.96 -5.62 4.22
CA PHE A 95 -4.52 -5.35 4.14
C PHE A 95 -3.66 -6.57 4.54
N ASN A 96 -4.10 -7.37 5.50
CA ASN A 96 -3.42 -8.61 5.86
C ASN A 96 -3.47 -9.61 4.70
N ARG A 97 -4.61 -9.78 4.03
CA ARG A 97 -4.74 -10.62 2.83
C ARG A 97 -3.81 -10.17 1.70
N LEU A 98 -3.68 -8.85 1.50
CA LEU A 98 -2.73 -8.30 0.52
C LEU A 98 -1.28 -8.69 0.86
N GLU A 99 -0.89 -8.53 2.14
CA GLU A 99 0.43 -8.89 2.63
C GLU A 99 0.70 -10.40 2.53
N ASP A 100 -0.33 -11.23 2.78
CA ASP A 100 -0.24 -12.69 2.84
C ASP A 100 -0.39 -13.39 1.48
N LEU A 101 -0.57 -12.64 0.37
CA LEU A 101 -0.66 -13.24 -0.96
C LEU A 101 0.53 -14.19 -1.21
N PRO A 102 0.30 -15.40 -1.78
CA PRO A 102 1.35 -16.40 -1.97
C PRO A 102 2.32 -16.09 -3.12
N VAL A 103 2.36 -14.85 -3.56
CA VAL A 103 3.18 -14.34 -4.67
C VAL A 103 3.85 -13.02 -4.27
N PRO A 104 4.96 -12.62 -4.89
CA PRO A 104 5.57 -11.32 -4.65
C PRO A 104 4.65 -10.17 -5.08
N THR A 105 4.63 -9.12 -4.26
CA THR A 105 3.83 -7.92 -4.45
C THR A 105 4.72 -6.69 -4.53
N LEU A 106 4.34 -5.72 -5.36
CA LEU A 106 5.07 -4.46 -5.50
C LEU A 106 4.11 -3.28 -5.63
N SER A 107 4.39 -2.20 -4.92
CA SER A 107 3.74 -0.90 -5.10
C SER A 107 4.61 0.02 -5.97
N ALA A 108 4.07 0.48 -7.09
CA ALA A 108 4.64 1.53 -7.93
C ALA A 108 4.05 2.89 -7.49
N VAL A 109 4.82 3.65 -6.72
CA VAL A 109 4.33 4.79 -5.94
C VAL A 109 4.75 6.09 -6.60
N ASN A 110 3.79 6.85 -7.11
CA ASN A 110 3.99 8.18 -7.65
C ASN A 110 3.36 9.24 -6.74
N GLY A 111 4.04 10.38 -6.57
CA GLY A 111 3.54 11.52 -5.82
C GLY A 111 3.26 11.20 -4.34
N TYR A 112 2.01 11.23 -3.91
CA TYR A 112 1.63 11.10 -2.51
C TYR A 112 1.15 9.70 -2.15
N ALA A 113 1.69 9.13 -1.07
CA ALA A 113 1.22 7.93 -0.38
C ALA A 113 1.11 8.23 1.12
N LEU A 114 -0.01 8.78 1.57
CA LEU A 114 -0.18 9.29 2.93
C LEU A 114 -1.24 8.50 3.70
N GLY A 115 -1.06 8.38 5.03
CA GLY A 115 -2.00 7.69 5.90
C GLY A 115 -2.31 6.29 5.40
N GLY A 116 -3.57 5.93 5.21
CA GLY A 116 -3.99 4.65 4.65
C GLY A 116 -3.32 4.31 3.31
N GLY A 117 -2.95 5.31 2.50
CA GLY A 117 -2.15 5.10 1.28
C GLY A 117 -0.74 4.60 1.59
N CYS A 118 -0.09 5.13 2.62
CA CYS A 118 1.17 4.61 3.13
C CYS A 118 0.98 3.19 3.69
N GLU A 119 -0.09 2.94 4.44
CA GLU A 119 -0.39 1.62 5.00
C GLU A 119 -0.62 0.56 3.92
N CYS A 120 -1.26 0.94 2.80
CA CYS A 120 -1.38 0.09 1.62
C CYS A 120 -0.01 -0.27 1.01
N VAL A 121 0.86 0.72 0.86
CA VAL A 121 2.23 0.53 0.35
C VAL A 121 3.05 -0.37 1.29
N LEU A 122 2.89 -0.22 2.61
CA LEU A 122 3.57 -1.04 3.61
C LEU A 122 3.15 -2.51 3.59
N ALA A 123 1.96 -2.82 3.06
CA ALA A 123 1.45 -4.18 2.91
C ALA A 123 1.99 -4.91 1.68
N THR A 124 2.94 -4.33 0.92
CA THR A 124 3.59 -4.98 -0.23
C THR A 124 5.06 -5.31 0.04
N ASP A 125 5.62 -6.28 -0.69
CA ASP A 125 7.00 -6.73 -0.49
C ASP A 125 8.01 -5.71 -0.98
N TYR A 126 7.76 -5.10 -2.14
CA TYR A 126 8.64 -4.10 -2.77
C TYR A 126 7.91 -2.79 -3.03
N ARG A 127 8.66 -1.71 -3.01
CA ARG A 127 8.17 -0.33 -3.22
C ARG A 127 9.13 0.41 -4.13
N LEU A 128 8.68 0.70 -5.34
CA LEU A 128 9.42 1.54 -6.28
C LEU A 128 8.71 2.89 -6.38
N ALA A 129 9.46 3.98 -6.26
CA ALA A 129 8.89 5.31 -6.17
C ALA A 129 9.42 6.28 -7.21
N THR A 130 8.69 7.38 -7.43
CA THR A 130 9.16 8.52 -8.23
C THR A 130 9.89 9.55 -7.38
N PRO A 131 10.72 10.44 -7.96
CA PRO A 131 11.48 11.45 -7.21
C PRO A 131 10.61 12.47 -6.46
N ASP A 132 9.36 12.67 -6.87
CA ASP A 132 8.37 13.56 -6.23
C ASP A 132 7.59 12.88 -5.10
N LEU A 133 7.97 11.66 -4.69
CA LEU A 133 7.34 10.92 -3.61
C LEU A 133 7.24 11.74 -2.32
N ARG A 134 6.06 11.67 -1.71
CA ARG A 134 5.80 12.07 -0.32
C ARG A 134 5.05 10.93 0.36
N ILE A 135 5.69 10.25 1.32
CA ILE A 135 5.13 9.07 2.00
C ILE A 135 5.23 9.21 3.51
N GLY A 136 4.18 8.85 4.23
CA GLY A 136 4.16 8.93 5.69
C GLY A 136 2.80 8.71 6.31
N LEU A 137 2.76 8.84 7.64
CA LEU A 137 1.60 8.55 8.49
C LEU A 137 1.21 9.82 9.28
N PRO A 138 0.40 10.74 8.69
CA PRO A 138 0.06 12.03 9.29
C PRO A 138 -1.07 11.97 10.34
N GLU A 139 -1.55 10.78 10.70
CA GLU A 139 -2.74 10.54 11.53
C GLU A 139 -2.68 11.28 12.88
N THR A 140 -1.52 11.36 13.50
CA THR A 140 -1.35 12.05 14.80
C THR A 140 -1.65 13.54 14.74
N LYS A 141 -1.51 14.18 13.56
CA LYS A 141 -1.95 15.58 13.35
C LYS A 141 -3.47 15.75 13.44
N LEU A 142 -4.21 14.66 13.31
CA LEU A 142 -5.66 14.61 13.44
C LEU A 142 -6.10 14.07 14.81
N GLY A 143 -5.16 13.78 15.71
CA GLY A 143 -5.44 13.19 17.03
C GLY A 143 -5.82 11.71 17.00
N ILE A 144 -5.50 10.98 15.92
CA ILE A 144 -5.75 9.56 15.76
C ILE A 144 -4.44 8.79 15.52
N MET A 145 -4.52 7.46 15.47
CA MET A 145 -3.40 6.58 15.14
C MET A 145 -3.61 5.96 13.76
N PRO A 146 -2.52 5.51 13.07
CA PRO A 146 -2.63 4.69 11.86
C PRO A 146 -3.45 3.42 12.15
N GLY A 147 -4.59 3.27 11.47
CA GLY A 147 -5.61 2.26 11.79
C GLY A 147 -5.56 0.99 10.93
N PHE A 148 -4.81 1.00 9.82
CA PHE A 148 -4.76 -0.12 8.85
C PHE A 148 -3.41 -0.86 8.89
N GLY A 149 -2.74 -0.83 10.05
CA GLY A 149 -1.52 -1.59 10.32
C GLY A 149 -0.21 -0.83 10.13
N GLY A 150 -0.25 0.49 9.86
CA GLY A 150 0.96 1.31 9.72
C GLY A 150 1.82 1.32 10.97
N SER A 151 1.19 1.39 12.15
CA SER A 151 1.87 1.31 13.45
C SER A 151 2.50 -0.07 13.77
N VAL A 152 2.17 -1.09 12.98
CA VAL A 152 2.75 -2.44 13.09
C VAL A 152 3.78 -2.68 12.00
N ARG A 153 3.44 -2.42 10.72
CA ARG A 153 4.30 -2.72 9.57
C ARG A 153 5.52 -1.80 9.48
N MET A 154 5.33 -0.50 9.75
CA MET A 154 6.46 0.44 9.65
C MET A 154 7.57 0.14 10.67
N PRO A 155 7.31 -0.12 11.96
CA PRO A 155 8.38 -0.53 12.90
C PRO A 155 9.07 -1.84 12.53
N ARG A 156 8.34 -2.81 11.99
CA ARG A 156 8.92 -4.08 11.51
C ARG A 156 9.86 -3.87 10.32
N MET A 157 9.57 -2.88 9.49
CA MET A 157 10.35 -2.56 8.30
C MET A 157 11.57 -1.69 8.59
N LEU A 158 11.40 -0.62 9.38
CA LEU A 158 12.38 0.45 9.57
C LEU A 158 13.13 0.34 10.91
N GLY A 159 12.65 -0.48 11.85
CA GLY A 159 12.99 -0.42 13.25
C GLY A 159 12.13 0.60 14.02
N ALA A 160 12.07 0.44 15.35
CA ALA A 160 11.18 1.23 16.21
C ALA A 160 11.49 2.74 16.17
N ASP A 161 12.76 3.11 16.23
CA ASP A 161 13.18 4.52 16.33
C ASP A 161 12.78 5.33 15.09
N SER A 162 13.10 4.82 13.89
CA SER A 162 12.75 5.49 12.62
C SER A 162 11.24 5.55 12.41
N ALA A 163 10.53 4.48 12.77
CA ALA A 163 9.08 4.44 12.66
C ALA A 163 8.41 5.40 13.64
N LEU A 164 8.87 5.45 14.91
CA LEU A 164 8.34 6.34 15.93
C LEU A 164 8.51 7.80 15.53
N GLU A 165 9.65 8.18 14.92
CA GLU A 165 9.88 9.54 14.45
C GLU A 165 8.86 9.95 13.38
N ILE A 166 8.50 9.05 12.47
CA ILE A 166 7.51 9.32 11.42
C ILE A 166 6.10 9.35 12.01
N ILE A 167 5.72 8.31 12.76
CA ILE A 167 4.35 8.11 13.27
C ILE A 167 4.01 9.18 14.32
N ALA A 168 4.85 9.33 15.36
CA ALA A 168 4.56 10.25 16.45
C ALA A 168 4.55 11.73 16.01
N ALA A 169 5.42 12.10 15.08
CA ALA A 169 5.46 13.45 14.53
C ALA A 169 4.42 13.69 13.42
N GLY A 170 3.74 12.65 12.94
CA GLY A 170 2.81 12.74 11.80
C GLY A 170 3.49 13.25 10.53
N LYS A 171 4.77 12.90 10.34
CA LYS A 171 5.57 13.40 9.23
C LYS A 171 5.39 12.56 7.97
N ASP A 172 5.64 13.18 6.85
CA ASP A 172 5.91 12.53 5.58
C ASP A 172 7.36 12.79 5.17
N VAL A 173 7.95 11.87 4.46
CA VAL A 173 9.32 11.96 3.94
C VAL A 173 9.33 11.92 2.42
N GLY A 174 10.31 12.58 1.82
CA GLY A 174 10.53 12.56 0.37
C GLY A 174 11.29 11.32 -0.07
N ALA A 175 11.42 11.14 -1.41
CA ALA A 175 11.99 9.96 -2.03
C ALA A 175 13.41 9.61 -1.54
N GLU A 176 14.30 10.59 -1.44
CA GLU A 176 15.66 10.39 -0.99
C GLU A 176 15.72 9.85 0.45
N GLN A 177 14.99 10.48 1.36
CA GLN A 177 14.93 10.03 2.76
C GLN A 177 14.25 8.66 2.87
N ALA A 178 13.16 8.43 2.14
CA ALA A 178 12.46 7.15 2.11
C ALA A 178 13.37 6.01 1.65
N LEU A 179 14.21 6.23 0.63
CA LEU A 179 15.20 5.28 0.15
C LEU A 179 16.29 5.04 1.21
N LYS A 180 16.81 6.12 1.80
CA LYS A 180 17.88 6.04 2.82
C LYS A 180 17.46 5.22 4.04
N ILE A 181 16.23 5.36 4.52
CA ILE A 181 15.74 4.61 5.69
C ILE A 181 15.17 3.23 5.34
N GLY A 182 15.05 2.88 4.06
CA GLY A 182 14.53 1.61 3.58
C GLY A 182 12.99 1.54 3.54
N LEU A 183 12.31 2.69 3.55
CA LEU A 183 10.86 2.76 3.37
C LEU A 183 10.44 2.48 1.92
N VAL A 184 11.30 2.79 0.94
CA VAL A 184 11.20 2.34 -0.44
C VAL A 184 12.46 1.61 -0.88
N ASP A 185 12.35 0.72 -1.86
CA ASP A 185 13.43 -0.13 -2.36
C ASP A 185 14.18 0.50 -3.53
N GLY A 186 13.59 1.50 -4.18
CA GLY A 186 14.21 2.21 -5.29
C GLY A 186 13.45 3.48 -5.68
N VAL A 187 14.17 4.39 -6.35
CA VAL A 187 13.61 5.62 -6.90
C VAL A 187 13.99 5.71 -8.38
N VAL A 188 12.98 5.88 -9.23
CA VAL A 188 13.13 5.95 -10.69
C VAL A 188 12.32 7.11 -11.26
N LYS A 189 12.67 7.58 -12.45
CA LYS A 189 11.88 8.61 -13.15
C LYS A 189 10.45 8.11 -13.42
N GLN A 190 9.50 9.03 -13.50
CA GLN A 190 8.09 8.73 -13.72
C GLN A 190 7.85 7.87 -14.98
N ASP A 191 8.54 8.17 -16.08
CA ASP A 191 8.45 7.43 -17.35
C ASP A 191 9.05 6.01 -17.28
N LYS A 192 9.77 5.67 -16.19
CA LYS A 192 10.41 4.38 -15.94
C LYS A 192 9.77 3.60 -14.79
N LEU A 193 8.74 4.17 -14.15
CA LEU A 193 8.16 3.56 -12.96
C LEU A 193 7.53 2.20 -13.25
N LEU A 194 6.71 2.11 -14.29
CA LEU A 194 6.03 0.87 -14.67
C LEU A 194 7.03 -0.20 -15.14
N ASP A 195 7.93 0.15 -16.06
CA ASP A 195 8.94 -0.79 -16.58
C ASP A 195 9.85 -1.30 -15.45
N GLY A 196 10.27 -0.41 -14.54
CA GLY A 196 11.08 -0.76 -13.39
C GLY A 196 10.35 -1.67 -12.40
N ALA A 197 9.06 -1.40 -12.15
CA ALA A 197 8.24 -2.24 -11.27
C ALA A 197 8.07 -3.66 -11.83
N ILE A 198 7.79 -3.79 -13.12
CA ILE A 198 7.70 -5.09 -13.80
C ILE A 198 9.05 -5.84 -13.72
N ALA A 199 10.16 -5.14 -13.96
CA ALA A 199 11.49 -5.75 -13.89
C ALA A 199 11.80 -6.30 -12.48
N VAL A 200 11.47 -5.55 -11.41
CA VAL A 200 11.65 -6.01 -10.03
C VAL A 200 10.74 -7.21 -9.71
N LEU A 201 9.48 -7.18 -10.13
CA LEU A 201 8.57 -8.31 -9.94
C LEU A 201 9.06 -9.56 -10.66
N ARG A 202 9.55 -9.45 -11.89
CA ARG A 202 10.14 -10.58 -12.63
C ARG A 202 11.34 -11.19 -11.91
N GLN A 203 12.22 -10.36 -11.34
CA GLN A 203 13.35 -10.83 -10.53
C GLN A 203 12.86 -11.57 -9.27
N ALA A 204 11.82 -11.06 -8.60
CA ALA A 204 11.24 -11.72 -7.44
C ALA A 204 10.55 -13.05 -7.79
N ILE A 205 9.84 -13.11 -8.92
CA ILE A 205 9.19 -14.33 -9.44
C ILE A 205 10.23 -15.40 -9.81
N ASN A 206 11.34 -14.97 -10.42
CA ASN A 206 12.42 -15.89 -10.85
C ASN A 206 13.31 -16.35 -9.68
N GLY A 207 13.15 -15.78 -8.48
CA GLY A 207 13.96 -16.14 -7.31
C GLY A 207 15.28 -15.38 -7.20
N ASP A 208 15.51 -14.36 -8.06
CA ASP A 208 16.69 -13.50 -7.99
C ASP A 208 16.61 -12.53 -6.79
N LEU A 209 15.40 -12.26 -6.31
CA LEU A 209 15.10 -11.47 -5.11
C LEU A 209 14.29 -12.31 -4.12
N ASP A 210 14.76 -12.36 -2.86
CA ASP A 210 14.07 -13.08 -1.78
C ASP A 210 12.94 -12.22 -1.18
N TRP A 211 11.77 -12.24 -1.83
CA TRP A 211 10.59 -11.54 -1.35
C TRP A 211 10.02 -12.12 -0.05
N LYS A 212 10.19 -13.44 0.20
CA LYS A 212 9.73 -14.08 1.44
C LYS A 212 10.47 -13.56 2.64
N ALA A 213 11.77 -13.29 2.47
CA ALA A 213 12.55 -12.66 3.49
C ALA A 213 12.06 -11.23 3.81
N LYS A 214 11.31 -10.53 2.93
CA LYS A 214 10.70 -9.22 3.22
C LYS A 214 9.57 -9.28 4.26
N ARG A 215 8.97 -10.44 4.46
CA ARG A 215 7.85 -10.67 5.38
C ARG A 215 8.26 -11.20 6.74
N GLN A 216 9.56 -11.49 6.95
CA GLN A 216 10.06 -11.95 8.25
C GLN A 216 9.90 -10.83 9.29
N PRO A 217 9.28 -11.08 10.46
CA PRO A 217 9.34 -10.15 11.57
C PRO A 217 10.79 -10.00 12.03
N ASP A 218 11.16 -8.84 12.54
CA ASP A 218 12.45 -8.56 13.20
C ASP A 218 13.68 -8.35 12.30
N ARG A 219 13.51 -7.87 11.09
CA ARG A 219 14.69 -7.55 10.25
C ARG A 219 15.60 -6.47 10.77
N LYS A 220 15.15 -5.60 11.67
CA LYS A 220 15.92 -4.46 12.19
C LYS A 220 15.76 -4.26 13.70
N SER A 221 15.45 -5.30 14.43
CA SER A 221 15.39 -5.27 15.91
C SER A 221 16.75 -5.52 16.59
N THR A 222 17.84 -5.23 15.89
CA THR A 222 19.19 -5.22 16.47
C THR A 222 19.82 -3.86 16.32
#